data_2efbd3a7e6406e03ffe4ccb3f95a0e71
#
_entry.id   2efbd3a7e6406e03ffe4ccb3f95a0e71
#
_cell.length_a   1.000
_cell.length_b   1.000
_cell.length_c   1.000
_cell.angle_alpha   90.00
_cell.angle_beta   90.00
_cell.angle_gamma   90.00
#
_symmetry.space_group_name_H-M   'P 1'
#
loop_
_entity.id
_entity.type
_entity.pdbx_description
1 polymer ?
#
loop_
_entity_poly.entity_id
_entity_poly.type
_entity_poly.pdbx_seq_one_letter_code
_entity_poly.pdbx_strand_id
1 'polypeptide(L)'
;MAPFGLLLVFPDREIHLVFHGEKLSIRKTKLHRIGGGHPAADGFTLSSADEGVRKFWVKHGIASRKIAAAMGKAQGGVCVNNHWVPDGLKDLPGDRWSPRARLAKSYDEIFAAKIPDEKLCLDAVEPKLFGIGSEEYVAGSMEFYSSYALSRKKLLCLDMGHFHPTEGIADKISALLTFHEGLLLHTSRPIRWDSDHVVLFDDPTRAVFHEVGAGQAWSRVKVALDYFDASINRIAAYVIGIRATRKAILYSLLTPHRELAQLQREGKGAQRLALMERLKVMPFGEVWEECCKRAGVPGEAQWIKEAESYEKKVLAKRG
;
A
#
# COMPACT_ATOMS: atom_id res chain seq x y z
N MET A 1 -2.63 -13.13 -26.70
CA MET A 1 -1.47 -12.30 -26.42
C MET A 1 -1.96 -11.04 -25.73
N ALA A 2 -1.70 -10.87 -24.47
CA ALA A 2 -2.08 -9.68 -23.72
C ALA A 2 -0.97 -8.63 -23.91
N PRO A 3 -1.25 -7.46 -24.51
CA PRO A 3 -0.24 -6.45 -24.79
C PRO A 3 0.09 -5.55 -23.60
N PHE A 4 -0.43 -5.83 -22.43
CA PHE A 4 -0.12 -5.07 -21.22
C PHE A 4 0.65 -5.95 -20.24
N GLY A 5 1.92 -6.16 -20.55
CA GLY A 5 2.87 -6.52 -19.53
C GLY A 5 2.98 -5.36 -18.54
N LEU A 6 2.24 -5.43 -17.45
CA LEU A 6 2.42 -4.54 -16.31
C LEU A 6 3.76 -4.90 -15.67
N LEU A 7 4.86 -4.45 -16.27
CA LEU A 7 6.19 -4.78 -15.83
C LEU A 7 6.58 -3.80 -14.72
N LEU A 8 6.22 -4.13 -13.47
CA LEU A 8 6.84 -3.55 -12.29
C LEU A 8 8.24 -4.19 -12.14
N VAL A 9 9.21 -3.74 -12.93
CA VAL A 9 10.60 -4.15 -12.78
C VAL A 9 11.23 -3.28 -11.72
N PHE A 10 11.42 -3.83 -10.53
CA PHE A 10 12.38 -3.32 -9.56
C PHE A 10 13.79 -3.88 -9.90
N PRO A 11 14.89 -3.23 -9.45
CA PRO A 11 16.25 -3.61 -9.83
C PRO A 11 16.59 -5.09 -9.61
N ASP A 12 15.87 -5.77 -8.72
CA ASP A 12 16.13 -7.15 -8.29
C ASP A 12 15.15 -8.19 -8.87
N ARG A 13 14.42 -7.88 -9.94
CA ARG A 13 13.40 -8.76 -10.55
C ARG A 13 12.25 -9.17 -9.62
N GLU A 14 12.08 -8.55 -8.48
CA GLU A 14 10.94 -8.82 -7.60
C GLU A 14 9.72 -8.02 -8.06
N ILE A 15 8.77 -8.68 -8.71
CA ILE A 15 7.45 -8.13 -8.99
C ILE A 15 6.63 -8.32 -7.72
N HIS A 16 6.34 -7.22 -7.03
CA HIS A 16 5.44 -7.25 -5.90
C HIS A 16 4.01 -7.04 -6.40
N LEU A 17 3.27 -8.13 -6.56
CA LEU A 17 1.82 -8.06 -6.63
C LEU A 17 1.33 -8.01 -5.19
N VAL A 18 0.76 -6.89 -4.80
CA VAL A 18 0.03 -6.79 -3.53
C VAL A 18 -1.37 -7.30 -3.77
N PHE A 19 -1.67 -8.43 -3.18
CA PHE A 19 -3.02 -8.96 -3.14
C PHE A 19 -3.69 -8.41 -1.89
N HIS A 20 -4.64 -7.50 -2.07
CA HIS A 20 -5.52 -7.09 -1.01
C HIS A 20 -6.52 -8.20 -0.75
N GLY A 21 -6.20 -9.08 0.18
CA GLY A 21 -7.09 -10.19 0.56
C GLY A 21 -8.46 -9.73 1.05
N GLU A 22 -8.63 -8.45 1.31
CA GLU A 22 -9.84 -7.92 1.93
C GLU A 22 -10.31 -6.56 1.42
N LYS A 23 -9.88 -6.05 0.28
CA LYS A 23 -10.69 -5.05 -0.39
C LYS A 23 -11.96 -5.62 -1.06
N LEU A 24 -12.49 -6.66 -0.50
CA LEU A 24 -13.92 -6.73 -0.32
C LEU A 24 -14.25 -5.75 0.82
N SER A 25 -14.03 -4.47 0.59
CA SER A 25 -14.72 -3.40 1.28
C SER A 25 -16.20 -3.63 1.03
N ILE A 26 -16.71 -4.58 1.72
CA ILE A 26 -18.11 -4.83 1.79
C ILE A 26 -18.56 -3.65 2.64
N ARG A 27 -19.04 -2.61 1.93
CA ARG A 27 -19.87 -1.60 2.60
C ARG A 27 -20.75 -2.35 3.60
N LYS A 28 -20.76 -1.94 4.86
CA LYS A 28 -21.55 -2.55 5.95
C LYS A 28 -22.99 -2.97 5.52
N THR A 29 -23.56 -2.31 4.52
CA THR A 29 -24.87 -2.55 3.96
C THR A 29 -25.00 -3.78 3.05
N LYS A 30 -23.90 -4.41 2.59
CA LYS A 30 -23.96 -5.60 1.73
C LYS A 30 -23.53 -6.90 2.42
N LEU A 31 -22.91 -6.86 3.58
CA LEU A 31 -22.57 -8.06 4.37
C LEU A 31 -23.81 -8.84 4.82
N HIS A 32 -24.98 -8.20 4.89
CA HIS A 32 -26.24 -8.89 5.18
C HIS A 32 -26.70 -9.89 4.11
N ARG A 33 -26.04 -9.97 2.93
CA ARG A 33 -26.57 -10.75 1.79
C ARG A 33 -25.58 -11.69 1.11
N ILE A 34 -24.34 -11.79 1.54
CA ILE A 34 -23.39 -12.73 0.90
C ILE A 34 -23.20 -13.93 1.80
N GLY A 35 -23.91 -15.00 1.49
CA GLY A 35 -23.68 -16.34 2.03
C GLY A 35 -24.32 -16.59 3.39
N GLY A 36 -25.55 -17.03 3.39
CA GLY A 36 -26.09 -17.92 4.42
C GLY A 36 -25.93 -17.46 5.87
N GLY A 37 -26.49 -16.34 6.27
CA GLY A 37 -26.94 -16.18 7.64
C GLY A 37 -25.91 -15.82 8.71
N HIS A 38 -24.72 -15.37 8.38
CA HIS A 38 -23.85 -14.75 9.38
C HIS A 38 -24.00 -13.23 9.33
N PRO A 39 -24.69 -12.63 10.29
CA PRO A 39 -24.72 -11.18 10.41
C PRO A 39 -23.41 -10.74 11.02
N ALA A 40 -22.58 -10.04 10.27
CA ALA A 40 -21.63 -9.09 10.86
C ALA A 40 -22.47 -7.88 11.33
N ALA A 41 -23.44 -8.13 12.17
CA ALA A 41 -24.44 -7.16 12.60
C ALA A 41 -23.83 -6.05 13.48
N ASP A 42 -22.66 -6.34 14.08
CA ASP A 42 -21.96 -5.45 15.00
C ASP A 42 -20.84 -4.64 14.34
N GLY A 43 -20.59 -4.84 13.03
CA GLY A 43 -19.51 -4.16 12.32
C GLY A 43 -18.10 -4.71 12.60
N PHE A 44 -17.99 -5.89 13.20
CA PHE A 44 -16.74 -6.57 13.47
C PHE A 44 -16.59 -7.84 12.63
N THR A 45 -15.36 -8.14 12.24
CA THR A 45 -14.98 -9.34 11.47
C THR A 45 -14.04 -10.22 12.30
N LEU A 46 -12.73 -10.07 12.13
CA LEU A 46 -11.70 -10.80 12.90
C LEU A 46 -11.72 -10.47 14.39
N SER A 47 -12.28 -9.35 14.78
CA SER A 47 -12.43 -8.94 16.18
C SER A 47 -13.84 -9.10 16.75
N SER A 48 -14.78 -9.70 15.99
CA SER A 48 -16.17 -9.93 16.43
C SER A 48 -16.24 -10.73 17.71
N ALA A 49 -17.26 -10.45 18.54
CA ALA A 49 -17.60 -11.26 19.71
C ALA A 49 -18.11 -12.64 19.30
N ASP A 50 -18.77 -12.75 18.14
CA ASP A 50 -19.25 -14.02 17.60
C ASP A 50 -18.09 -14.86 17.05
N GLU A 51 -17.92 -16.07 17.60
CA GLU A 51 -16.87 -16.99 17.19
C GLU A 51 -17.07 -17.53 15.77
N GLY A 52 -18.30 -17.71 15.33
CA GLY A 52 -18.62 -18.17 13.97
C GLY A 52 -18.19 -17.15 12.92
N VAL A 53 -18.46 -15.86 13.19
CA VAL A 53 -18.00 -14.75 12.35
C VAL A 53 -16.46 -14.72 12.30
N ARG A 54 -15.78 -14.79 13.44
CA ARG A 54 -14.31 -14.83 13.46
C ARG A 54 -13.74 -16.01 12.70
N LYS A 55 -14.27 -17.23 12.91
CA LYS A 55 -13.83 -18.44 12.19
C LYS A 55 -13.99 -18.33 10.67
N PHE A 56 -15.06 -17.69 10.22
CA PHE A 56 -15.24 -17.42 8.79
C PHE A 56 -14.11 -16.54 8.25
N TRP A 57 -13.82 -15.43 8.91
CA TRP A 57 -12.79 -14.50 8.47
C TRP A 57 -11.37 -15.03 8.64
N VAL A 58 -11.11 -15.85 9.66
CA VAL A 58 -9.83 -16.57 9.79
C VAL A 58 -9.61 -17.51 8.60
N LYS A 59 -10.63 -18.29 8.21
CA LYS A 59 -10.56 -19.15 7.01
C LYS A 59 -10.32 -18.32 5.74
N HIS A 60 -10.96 -17.15 5.64
CA HIS A 60 -10.77 -16.23 4.52
C HIS A 60 -9.33 -15.70 4.47
N GLY A 61 -8.77 -15.25 5.59
CA GLY A 61 -7.38 -14.81 5.68
C GLY A 61 -6.38 -15.91 5.30
N ILE A 62 -6.61 -17.16 5.74
CA ILE A 62 -5.79 -18.31 5.34
C ILE A 62 -5.89 -18.57 3.83
N ALA A 63 -7.10 -18.45 3.25
CA ALA A 63 -7.29 -18.60 1.80
C ALA A 63 -6.56 -17.50 1.02
N SER A 64 -6.58 -16.25 1.50
CA SER A 64 -5.84 -15.13 0.93
C SER A 64 -4.33 -15.41 0.88
N ARG A 65 -3.75 -15.90 1.98
CA ARG A 65 -2.34 -16.30 2.03
C ARG A 65 -1.98 -17.39 0.99
N LYS A 66 -2.85 -18.39 0.82
CA LYS A 66 -2.68 -19.44 -0.20
C LYS A 66 -2.70 -18.86 -1.62
N ILE A 67 -3.60 -17.92 -1.89
CA ILE A 67 -3.68 -17.24 -3.18
C ILE A 67 -2.41 -16.42 -3.43
N ALA A 68 -1.96 -15.64 -2.44
CA ALA A 68 -0.73 -14.87 -2.54
C ALA A 68 0.49 -15.76 -2.80
N ALA A 69 0.62 -16.89 -2.10
CA ALA A 69 1.69 -17.85 -2.35
C ALA A 69 1.65 -18.44 -3.77
N ALA A 70 0.44 -18.78 -4.27
CA ALA A 70 0.27 -19.26 -5.63
C ALA A 70 0.62 -18.18 -6.68
N MET A 71 0.25 -16.93 -6.45
CA MET A 71 0.64 -15.80 -7.29
C MET A 71 2.15 -15.58 -7.26
N GLY A 72 2.77 -15.66 -6.08
CA GLY A 72 4.22 -15.60 -5.93
C GLY A 72 4.93 -16.69 -6.75
N LYS A 73 4.42 -17.92 -6.68
CA LYS A 73 4.93 -19.04 -7.49
C LYS A 73 4.78 -18.79 -9.00
N ALA A 74 3.62 -18.32 -9.43
CA ALA A 74 3.35 -18.08 -10.84
C ALA A 74 4.22 -16.98 -11.45
N GLN A 75 4.62 -15.98 -10.65
CA GLN A 75 5.48 -14.88 -11.11
C GLN A 75 6.98 -15.12 -10.85
N GLY A 76 7.35 -16.18 -10.16
CA GLY A 76 8.74 -16.49 -9.83
C GLY A 76 9.34 -15.60 -8.75
N GLY A 77 8.52 -15.06 -7.84
CA GLY A 77 8.96 -14.16 -6.78
C GLY A 77 7.99 -14.11 -5.60
N VAL A 78 8.26 -13.28 -4.62
CA VAL A 78 7.40 -13.13 -3.43
C VAL A 78 6.17 -12.28 -3.77
N CYS A 79 4.99 -12.69 -3.30
CA CYS A 79 3.78 -11.89 -3.29
C CYS A 79 3.50 -11.38 -1.88
N VAL A 80 3.24 -10.09 -1.73
CA VAL A 80 2.83 -9.52 -0.45
C VAL A 80 1.32 -9.70 -0.28
N ASN A 81 0.94 -10.29 0.85
CA ASN A 81 -0.45 -10.44 1.27
C ASN A 81 -0.74 -9.43 2.38
N ASN A 82 -1.49 -8.39 2.07
CA ASN A 82 -1.80 -7.33 3.01
C ASN A 82 -3.18 -7.54 3.65
N HIS A 83 -3.23 -7.45 4.97
CA HIS A 83 -4.45 -7.58 5.76
C HIS A 83 -4.89 -6.22 6.29
N TRP A 84 -6.00 -5.73 5.79
CA TRP A 84 -6.70 -4.54 6.26
C TRP A 84 -8.08 -4.94 6.82
N VAL A 85 -8.38 -4.54 8.06
CA VAL A 85 -9.62 -4.90 8.76
C VAL A 85 -10.34 -3.63 9.21
N PRO A 86 -11.57 -3.39 8.71
CA PRO A 86 -12.32 -2.16 9.00
C PRO A 86 -13.07 -2.20 10.34
N ASP A 87 -12.75 -3.14 11.21
CA ASP A 87 -13.45 -3.38 12.47
C ASP A 87 -13.41 -2.17 13.39
N GLY A 88 -14.56 -1.70 13.79
CA GLY A 88 -14.67 -0.52 14.64
C GLY A 88 -16.11 -0.16 14.97
N LEU A 89 -16.28 0.94 15.70
CA LEU A 89 -17.56 1.50 16.09
C LEU A 89 -17.67 2.97 15.69
N LYS A 90 -18.87 3.35 15.30
CA LYS A 90 -19.20 4.74 15.04
C LYS A 90 -19.36 5.54 16.31
N ASP A 91 -19.86 4.87 17.35
CA ASP A 91 -20.21 5.47 18.63
C ASP A 91 -19.20 5.08 19.72
N LEU A 92 -19.26 5.73 20.87
CA LEU A 92 -18.37 5.55 22.00
C LEU A 92 -18.37 4.09 22.48
N PRO A 93 -17.22 3.39 22.44
CA PRO A 93 -17.15 2.00 22.88
C PRO A 93 -17.11 1.89 24.39
N GLY A 94 -17.87 0.94 24.94
CA GLY A 94 -17.73 0.53 26.34
C GLY A 94 -16.52 -0.36 26.60
N ASP A 95 -16.00 -1.03 25.54
CA ASP A 95 -14.86 -1.95 25.64
C ASP A 95 -13.99 -1.85 24.39
N ARG A 96 -12.77 -1.34 24.57
CA ARG A 96 -11.74 -1.30 23.52
C ARG A 96 -10.75 -2.46 23.61
N TRP A 97 -10.74 -3.19 24.71
CA TRP A 97 -9.76 -4.23 25.00
C TRP A 97 -10.08 -5.56 24.33
N SER A 98 -11.29 -6.05 24.54
CA SER A 98 -11.69 -7.38 24.05
C SER A 98 -11.66 -7.49 22.53
N PRO A 99 -12.11 -6.49 21.72
CA PRO A 99 -11.96 -6.56 20.27
C PRO A 99 -10.51 -6.65 19.82
N ARG A 100 -9.59 -5.88 20.42
CA ARG A 100 -8.16 -5.93 20.11
C ARG A 100 -7.53 -7.26 20.48
N ALA A 101 -7.87 -7.81 21.65
CA ALA A 101 -7.41 -9.14 22.03
C ALA A 101 -7.89 -10.24 21.06
N ARG A 102 -9.15 -10.16 20.64
CA ARG A 102 -9.70 -11.09 19.63
C ARG A 102 -9.05 -10.92 18.27
N LEU A 103 -8.78 -9.67 17.83
CA LEU A 103 -8.08 -9.38 16.59
C LEU A 103 -6.68 -10.00 16.58
N ALA A 104 -5.91 -9.79 17.65
CA ALA A 104 -4.58 -10.38 17.78
C ALA A 104 -4.63 -11.91 17.71
N LYS A 105 -5.55 -12.55 18.43
CA LYS A 105 -5.75 -14.00 18.42
C LYS A 105 -6.12 -14.51 17.02
N SER A 106 -7.04 -13.82 16.33
CA SER A 106 -7.46 -14.21 14.98
C SER A 106 -6.31 -14.12 13.97
N TYR A 107 -5.46 -13.10 14.08
CA TYR A 107 -4.25 -13.00 13.27
C TYR A 107 -3.22 -14.08 13.61
N ASP A 108 -3.02 -14.36 14.89
CA ASP A 108 -2.14 -15.46 15.30
C ASP A 108 -2.59 -16.80 14.69
N GLU A 109 -3.91 -17.07 14.64
CA GLU A 109 -4.49 -18.25 13.98
C GLU A 109 -4.24 -18.24 12.45
N ILE A 110 -4.43 -17.10 11.78
CA ILE A 110 -4.19 -16.95 10.34
C ILE A 110 -2.72 -17.21 10.01
N PHE A 111 -1.80 -16.59 10.74
CA PHE A 111 -0.39 -16.63 10.42
C PHE A 111 0.32 -17.90 10.91
N ALA A 112 -0.25 -18.62 11.88
CA ALA A 112 0.21 -19.95 12.26
C ALA A 112 -0.22 -21.07 11.29
N ALA A 113 -1.22 -20.81 10.44
CA ALA A 113 -1.69 -21.78 9.48
C ALA A 113 -0.64 -22.07 8.40
N LYS A 114 -0.24 -23.32 8.27
CA LYS A 114 0.67 -23.76 7.19
C LYS A 114 -0.03 -23.67 5.84
N ILE A 115 0.65 -23.09 4.87
CA ILE A 115 0.18 -22.96 3.50
C ILE A 115 1.23 -23.52 2.53
N PRO A 116 0.83 -24.00 1.33
CA PRO A 116 1.78 -24.37 0.28
C PRO A 116 2.63 -23.14 -0.11
N ASP A 117 3.89 -23.39 -0.45
CA ASP A 117 4.81 -22.36 -0.94
C ASP A 117 4.90 -21.09 -0.03
N GLU A 118 4.81 -21.27 1.29
CA GLU A 118 4.73 -20.21 2.30
C GLU A 118 5.83 -19.15 2.15
N LYS A 119 7.02 -19.54 1.73
CA LYS A 119 8.17 -18.65 1.49
C LYS A 119 7.90 -17.61 0.39
N LEU A 120 6.91 -17.84 -0.44
CA LEU A 120 6.49 -16.96 -1.53
C LEU A 120 5.34 -16.02 -1.14
N CYS A 121 4.87 -16.11 0.11
CA CYS A 121 3.88 -15.20 0.69
C CYS A 121 4.52 -14.38 1.81
N LEU A 122 4.50 -13.07 1.68
CA LEU A 122 4.98 -12.14 2.70
C LEU A 122 3.79 -11.40 3.30
N ASP A 123 3.50 -11.68 4.57
CA ASP A 123 2.33 -11.12 5.24
C ASP A 123 2.60 -9.70 5.74
N ALA A 124 1.65 -8.79 5.49
CA ALA A 124 1.59 -7.43 6.01
C ALA A 124 0.27 -7.18 6.74
N VAL A 125 0.27 -6.24 7.66
CA VAL A 125 -0.93 -5.75 8.35
C VAL A 125 -1.02 -4.23 8.23
N GLU A 126 -2.22 -3.72 8.01
CA GLU A 126 -2.45 -2.32 7.66
C GLU A 126 -3.34 -1.62 8.66
N PRO A 127 -2.85 -0.52 9.29
CA PRO A 127 -3.64 0.29 10.17
C PRO A 127 -4.67 1.13 9.43
N LYS A 128 -5.75 1.45 10.12
CA LYS A 128 -6.79 2.38 9.70
C LYS A 128 -6.88 3.52 10.70
N LEU A 129 -7.01 4.75 10.22
CA LEU A 129 -7.27 5.89 11.09
C LEU A 129 -8.71 5.86 11.59
N PHE A 130 -9.65 5.81 10.65
CA PHE A 130 -11.08 5.63 10.86
C PHE A 130 -11.75 5.25 9.54
N GLY A 131 -13.05 4.98 9.54
CA GLY A 131 -13.79 4.74 8.31
C GLY A 131 -15.29 4.85 8.56
N ILE A 132 -16.10 4.80 7.50
CA ILE A 132 -17.56 4.86 7.63
C ILE A 132 -18.05 3.77 8.57
N GLY A 133 -18.63 4.18 9.71
CA GLY A 133 -19.11 3.31 10.77
C GLY A 133 -18.04 2.86 11.77
N SER A 134 -16.85 3.46 11.75
CA SER A 134 -15.78 3.27 12.73
C SER A 134 -15.08 4.60 13.03
N GLU A 135 -15.86 5.67 13.13
CA GLU A 135 -15.34 7.02 13.31
C GLU A 135 -14.81 7.27 14.72
N GLU A 136 -15.40 6.63 15.74
CA GLU A 136 -14.95 6.79 17.14
C GLU A 136 -13.87 5.77 17.52
N TYR A 137 -13.93 4.57 16.97
CA TYR A 137 -13.06 3.48 17.37
C TYR A 137 -12.75 2.54 16.21
N VAL A 138 -11.46 2.27 16.01
CA VAL A 138 -10.97 1.18 15.16
C VAL A 138 -10.19 0.18 16.02
N ALA A 139 -10.45 -1.11 15.84
CA ALA A 139 -9.70 -2.16 16.54
C ALA A 139 -8.24 -2.17 16.07
N GLY A 140 -8.03 -2.05 14.77
CA GLY A 140 -6.74 -2.02 14.09
C GLY A 140 -6.16 -0.61 13.94
N SER A 141 -5.86 0.07 15.06
CA SER A 141 -5.17 1.38 15.04
C SER A 141 -3.69 1.23 14.68
N MET A 142 -3.02 2.35 14.40
CA MET A 142 -1.58 2.38 14.11
C MET A 142 -0.76 1.74 15.22
N GLU A 143 -1.07 2.05 16.50
CA GLU A 143 -0.38 1.52 17.67
C GLU A 143 -0.55 0.00 17.79
N PHE A 144 -1.77 -0.49 17.51
CA PHE A 144 -2.05 -1.92 17.52
C PHE A 144 -1.24 -2.65 16.47
N TYR A 145 -1.31 -2.22 15.22
CA TYR A 145 -0.64 -2.92 14.12
C TYR A 145 0.87 -2.75 14.13
N SER A 146 1.40 -1.59 14.53
CA SER A 146 2.84 -1.40 14.70
C SER A 146 3.40 -2.36 15.75
N SER A 147 2.74 -2.46 16.90
CA SER A 147 3.13 -3.39 17.97
C SER A 147 2.97 -4.86 17.55
N TYR A 148 1.88 -5.19 16.87
CA TYR A 148 1.61 -6.53 16.37
C TYR A 148 2.64 -6.97 15.33
N ALA A 149 2.85 -6.15 14.31
CA ALA A 149 3.81 -6.43 13.24
C ALA A 149 5.23 -6.62 13.79
N LEU A 150 5.67 -5.73 14.68
CA LEU A 150 6.97 -5.83 15.34
C LEU A 150 7.12 -7.15 16.11
N SER A 151 6.13 -7.47 16.96
CA SER A 151 6.19 -8.66 17.81
C SER A 151 6.04 -9.99 17.09
N ARG A 152 5.45 -10.01 15.87
CA ARG A 152 5.23 -11.20 15.04
C ARG A 152 6.08 -11.22 13.76
N LYS A 153 7.03 -10.28 13.61
CA LYS A 153 7.89 -10.14 12.43
C LYS A 153 7.10 -10.14 11.11
N LYS A 154 6.04 -9.34 11.09
CA LYS A 154 5.25 -9.08 9.89
C LYS A 154 5.59 -7.72 9.32
N LEU A 155 5.28 -7.48 8.05
CA LEU A 155 5.38 -6.13 7.51
C LEU A 155 4.28 -5.26 8.12
N LEU A 156 4.63 -4.02 8.45
CA LEU A 156 3.66 -2.98 8.71
C LEU A 156 3.39 -2.23 7.41
N CYS A 157 2.13 -2.13 7.02
CA CYS A 157 1.75 -1.30 5.89
C CYS A 157 1.58 0.15 6.33
N LEU A 158 2.17 1.06 5.59
CA LEU A 158 1.92 2.49 5.67
C LEU A 158 1.18 2.93 4.41
N ASP A 159 -0.10 3.20 4.53
CA ASP A 159 -0.88 3.80 3.46
C ASP A 159 -0.87 5.32 3.58
N MET A 160 -0.53 6.01 2.48
CA MET A 160 -0.46 7.48 2.46
C MET A 160 -1.82 8.13 2.73
N GLY A 161 -2.92 7.45 2.42
CA GLY A 161 -4.29 7.92 2.61
C GLY A 161 -4.85 7.70 4.01
N HIS A 162 -4.19 6.90 4.86
CA HIS A 162 -4.73 6.45 6.16
C HIS A 162 -4.22 7.23 7.37
N PHE A 163 -3.69 8.43 7.16
CA PHE A 163 -3.21 9.30 8.24
C PHE A 163 -3.91 10.65 8.20
N HIS A 164 -3.78 11.40 9.29
CA HIS A 164 -4.29 12.76 9.32
C HIS A 164 -3.65 13.60 8.20
N PRO A 165 -4.39 14.49 7.52
CA PRO A 165 -3.86 15.27 6.40
C PRO A 165 -2.59 16.09 6.71
N THR A 166 -2.34 16.37 7.98
CA THR A 166 -1.12 17.07 8.45
C THR A 166 0.02 16.12 8.80
N GLU A 167 -0.20 14.79 8.75
CA GLU A 167 0.82 13.79 9.00
C GLU A 167 1.33 13.17 7.70
N GLY A 168 2.56 13.50 7.31
CA GLY A 168 3.25 12.80 6.22
C GLY A 168 3.78 11.44 6.66
N ILE A 169 3.62 10.40 5.84
CA ILE A 169 4.19 9.08 6.17
C ILE A 169 5.72 9.03 6.01
N ALA A 170 6.31 9.96 5.29
CA ALA A 170 7.76 10.02 5.07
C ALA A 170 8.54 9.98 6.40
N ASP A 171 8.15 10.80 7.36
CA ASP A 171 8.79 10.84 8.69
C ASP A 171 8.68 9.54 9.48
N LYS A 172 7.64 8.75 9.21
CA LYS A 172 7.41 7.46 9.88
C LYS A 172 8.36 6.35 9.39
N ILE A 173 8.90 6.46 8.18
CA ILE A 173 9.69 5.40 7.53
C ILE A 173 10.97 5.13 8.30
N SER A 174 11.80 6.14 8.54
CA SER A 174 13.05 5.98 9.28
C SER A 174 12.82 5.56 10.73
N ALA A 175 11.81 6.13 11.40
CA ALA A 175 11.44 5.77 12.76
C ALA A 175 11.08 4.29 12.88
N LEU A 176 10.19 3.79 12.00
CA LEU A 176 9.74 2.41 12.02
C LEU A 176 10.82 1.43 11.59
N LEU A 177 11.59 1.75 10.53
CA LEU A 177 12.68 0.88 10.06
C LEU A 177 13.85 0.77 11.03
N THR A 178 13.90 1.58 12.09
CA THR A 178 14.83 1.39 13.20
C THR A 178 14.50 0.09 13.97
N PHE A 179 13.24 -0.32 14.01
CA PHE A 179 12.76 -1.46 14.81
C PHE A 179 12.16 -2.58 13.98
N HIS A 180 11.48 -2.27 12.87
CA HIS A 180 10.87 -3.26 11.98
C HIS A 180 11.87 -3.76 10.94
N GLU A 181 11.78 -5.04 10.58
CA GLU A 181 12.61 -5.63 9.53
C GLU A 181 12.28 -5.04 8.14
N GLY A 182 11.03 -4.68 7.90
CA GLY A 182 10.58 -4.09 6.65
C GLY A 182 9.19 -3.46 6.73
N LEU A 183 8.83 -2.72 5.69
CA LEU A 183 7.55 -2.06 5.53
C LEU A 183 6.91 -2.38 4.19
N LEU A 184 5.59 -2.31 4.14
CA LEU A 184 4.83 -2.15 2.92
C LEU A 184 4.39 -0.69 2.81
N LEU A 185 4.63 -0.06 1.68
CA LEU A 185 4.11 1.28 1.40
C LEU A 185 2.95 1.17 0.40
N HIS A 186 1.79 1.65 0.78
CA HIS A 186 0.71 1.92 -0.13
C HIS A 186 0.80 3.36 -0.60
N THR A 187 1.08 3.54 -1.90
CA THR A 187 1.05 4.85 -2.51
C THR A 187 -0.38 5.19 -2.91
N SER A 188 -0.89 6.22 -2.29
CA SER A 188 -2.16 6.86 -2.56
C SER A 188 -1.98 8.37 -2.43
N ARG A 189 -2.94 9.17 -2.85
CA ARG A 189 -2.89 10.62 -2.67
C ARG A 189 -3.99 11.05 -1.73
N PRO A 190 -3.68 11.38 -0.47
CA PRO A 190 -4.67 11.89 0.46
C PRO A 190 -5.07 13.32 0.06
N ILE A 191 -6.36 13.59 0.00
CA ILE A 191 -6.90 14.95 -0.23
C ILE A 191 -7.47 15.51 1.06
N ARG A 192 -8.12 14.64 1.81
CA ARG A 192 -8.73 14.93 3.10
C ARG A 192 -8.55 13.73 4.01
N TRP A 193 -9.49 13.50 4.92
CA TRP A 193 -9.48 12.33 5.79
C TRP A 193 -9.69 11.05 5.00
N ASP A 194 -8.85 10.04 5.25
CA ASP A 194 -9.05 8.66 4.79
C ASP A 194 -9.54 8.59 3.34
N SER A 195 -8.77 9.17 2.45
CA SER A 195 -9.11 9.25 1.04
C SER A 195 -7.97 8.74 0.17
N ASP A 196 -8.29 7.76 -0.66
CA ASP A 196 -7.35 7.10 -1.56
C ASP A 196 -7.59 7.58 -2.99
N HIS A 197 -6.82 8.55 -3.43
CA HIS A 197 -6.87 9.08 -4.79
C HIS A 197 -5.67 8.64 -5.61
N VAL A 198 -5.79 8.78 -6.94
CA VAL A 198 -4.70 8.49 -7.88
C VAL A 198 -3.44 9.24 -7.49
N VAL A 199 -2.35 8.52 -7.38
CA VAL A 199 -1.03 9.06 -7.04
C VAL A 199 -0.55 10.03 -8.11
N LEU A 200 -0.04 11.15 -7.68
CA LEU A 200 0.64 12.13 -8.51
C LEU A 200 2.13 12.22 -8.14
N PHE A 201 2.94 12.76 -9.03
CA PHE A 201 4.34 13.05 -8.77
C PHE A 201 4.45 14.40 -8.03
N ASP A 202 3.96 14.42 -6.81
CA ASP A 202 3.90 15.59 -5.92
C ASP A 202 4.93 15.55 -4.79
N ASP A 203 4.98 16.56 -3.96
CA ASP A 203 5.92 16.65 -2.85
C ASP A 203 5.75 15.55 -1.81
N PRO A 204 4.52 15.18 -1.38
CA PRO A 204 4.34 14.06 -0.45
C PRO A 204 4.87 12.74 -1.00
N THR A 205 4.59 12.43 -2.26
CA THR A 205 5.08 11.19 -2.90
C THR A 205 6.60 11.20 -3.03
N ARG A 206 7.20 12.32 -3.41
CA ARG A 206 8.66 12.47 -3.47
C ARG A 206 9.33 12.33 -2.11
N ALA A 207 8.73 12.90 -1.05
CA ALA A 207 9.24 12.82 0.31
C ALA A 207 9.32 11.38 0.82
N VAL A 208 8.30 10.55 0.54
CA VAL A 208 8.29 9.13 0.91
C VAL A 208 9.49 8.39 0.33
N PHE A 209 9.72 8.52 -0.98
CA PHE A 209 10.84 7.82 -1.63
C PHE A 209 12.19 8.47 -1.34
N HIS A 210 12.21 9.76 -1.00
CA HIS A 210 13.42 10.42 -0.48
C HIS A 210 13.89 9.74 0.80
N GLU A 211 13.01 9.46 1.76
CA GLU A 211 13.37 8.77 3.00
C GLU A 211 13.87 7.34 2.73
N VAL A 212 13.21 6.60 1.84
CA VAL A 212 13.67 5.26 1.44
C VAL A 212 15.07 5.31 0.85
N GLY A 213 15.34 6.27 -0.04
CA GLY A 213 16.65 6.46 -0.68
C GLY A 213 17.73 6.95 0.29
N ALA A 214 17.41 7.91 1.15
CA ALA A 214 18.33 8.42 2.16
C ALA A 214 18.80 7.33 3.14
N GLY A 215 17.87 6.44 3.54
CA GLY A 215 18.16 5.28 4.38
C GLY A 215 18.72 4.08 3.62
N GLN A 216 18.84 4.13 2.29
CA GLN A 216 19.18 2.98 1.43
C GLN A 216 18.30 1.75 1.71
N ALA A 217 17.03 1.96 2.02
CA ALA A 217 16.11 0.96 2.54
C ALA A 217 15.36 0.17 1.45
N TRP A 218 15.80 0.22 0.20
CA TRP A 218 15.13 -0.35 -0.97
C TRP A 218 14.80 -1.85 -0.83
N SER A 219 15.69 -2.65 -0.23
CA SER A 219 15.45 -4.08 0.00
C SER A 219 14.44 -4.37 1.11
N ARG A 220 14.24 -3.42 2.01
CA ARG A 220 13.37 -3.54 3.20
C ARG A 220 11.97 -2.98 2.97
N VAL A 221 11.76 -2.25 1.88
CA VAL A 221 10.49 -1.57 1.61
C VAL A 221 9.86 -2.20 0.38
N LYS A 222 8.64 -2.69 0.55
CA LYS A 222 7.78 -3.15 -0.55
C LYS A 222 6.81 -2.02 -0.89
N VAL A 223 6.52 -1.83 -2.18
CA VAL A 223 5.71 -0.70 -2.66
C VAL A 223 4.51 -1.23 -3.43
N ALA A 224 3.34 -0.71 -3.12
CA ALA A 224 2.11 -1.00 -3.84
C ALA A 224 1.29 0.27 -4.07
N LEU A 225 0.29 0.15 -4.91
CA LEU A 225 -0.71 1.19 -5.16
C LEU A 225 -1.99 0.80 -4.44
N ASP A 226 -2.53 1.71 -3.67
CA ASP A 226 -3.83 1.53 -3.06
C ASP A 226 -4.69 2.77 -3.24
N TYR A 227 -5.45 2.79 -4.33
CA TYR A 227 -6.44 3.80 -4.60
C TYR A 227 -7.48 3.28 -5.59
N PHE A 228 -8.62 3.95 -5.62
CA PHE A 228 -9.62 3.75 -6.65
C PHE A 228 -10.25 5.08 -7.01
N ASP A 229 -10.37 5.30 -8.30
CA ASP A 229 -11.01 6.49 -8.85
C ASP A 229 -12.00 6.03 -9.93
N ALA A 230 -13.28 6.36 -9.74
CA ALA A 230 -14.34 6.05 -10.68
C ALA A 230 -14.67 7.23 -11.61
N SER A 231 -14.01 8.37 -11.42
CA SER A 231 -14.21 9.57 -12.24
C SER A 231 -13.47 9.53 -13.56
N ILE A 232 -12.47 8.67 -13.67
CA ILE A 232 -11.66 8.48 -14.88
C ILE A 232 -11.55 7.00 -15.25
N ASN A 233 -11.08 6.74 -16.46
CA ASN A 233 -10.80 5.37 -16.92
C ASN A 233 -9.85 4.67 -15.95
N ARG A 234 -10.25 3.48 -15.46
CA ARG A 234 -9.48 2.71 -14.47
C ARG A 234 -8.06 2.37 -14.93
N ILE A 235 -7.90 2.01 -16.19
CA ILE A 235 -6.57 1.68 -16.72
C ILE A 235 -5.69 2.92 -16.72
N ALA A 236 -6.22 4.07 -17.15
CA ALA A 236 -5.51 5.34 -17.11
C ALA A 236 -5.15 5.71 -15.66
N ALA A 237 -6.06 5.55 -14.70
CA ALA A 237 -5.80 5.80 -13.29
C ALA A 237 -4.60 4.98 -12.78
N TYR A 238 -4.58 3.67 -13.04
CA TYR A 238 -3.45 2.83 -12.64
C TYR A 238 -2.15 3.19 -13.34
N VAL A 239 -2.17 3.48 -14.64
CA VAL A 239 -0.97 3.89 -15.38
C VAL A 239 -0.42 5.20 -14.81
N ILE A 240 -1.26 6.20 -14.55
CA ILE A 240 -0.84 7.47 -13.92
C ILE A 240 -0.15 7.20 -12.59
N GLY A 241 -0.78 6.46 -11.70
CA GLY A 241 -0.23 6.21 -10.36
C GLY A 241 1.06 5.39 -10.36
N ILE A 242 1.13 4.33 -11.21
CA ILE A 242 2.37 3.57 -11.39
C ILE A 242 3.50 4.47 -11.89
N ARG A 243 3.24 5.30 -12.90
CA ARG A 243 4.24 6.20 -13.46
C ARG A 243 4.66 7.26 -12.45
N ALA A 244 3.73 7.85 -11.71
CA ALA A 244 4.01 8.82 -10.65
C ALA A 244 4.90 8.22 -9.55
N THR A 245 4.56 7.03 -9.06
CA THR A 245 5.34 6.28 -8.07
C THR A 245 6.76 5.99 -8.59
N ARG A 246 6.89 5.48 -9.81
CA ARG A 246 8.20 5.17 -10.42
C ARG A 246 9.04 6.43 -10.67
N LYS A 247 8.42 7.55 -11.04
CA LYS A 247 9.11 8.84 -11.13
C LYS A 247 9.67 9.26 -9.78
N ALA A 248 8.90 9.10 -8.70
CA ALA A 248 9.37 9.44 -7.35
C ALA A 248 10.53 8.54 -6.91
N ILE A 249 10.49 7.25 -7.23
CA ILE A 249 11.61 6.32 -7.00
C ILE A 249 12.85 6.77 -7.80
N LEU A 250 12.70 7.01 -9.11
CA LEU A 250 13.81 7.46 -9.95
C LEU A 250 14.39 8.79 -9.47
N TYR A 251 13.55 9.75 -9.11
CA TYR A 251 13.97 11.03 -8.56
C TYR A 251 14.81 10.85 -7.28
N SER A 252 14.39 9.96 -6.40
CA SER A 252 15.13 9.62 -5.20
C SER A 252 16.48 8.94 -5.51
N LEU A 253 16.51 8.02 -6.47
CA LEU A 253 17.77 7.37 -6.90
C LEU A 253 18.79 8.36 -7.49
N LEU A 254 18.32 9.43 -8.11
CA LEU A 254 19.16 10.51 -8.66
C LEU A 254 19.53 11.58 -7.62
N THR A 255 18.87 11.58 -6.47
CA THR A 255 19.13 12.56 -5.41
C THR A 255 20.47 12.28 -4.73
N PRO A 256 21.32 13.29 -4.54
CA PRO A 256 22.64 13.14 -3.90
C PRO A 256 22.49 13.06 -2.37
N HIS A 257 21.91 12.01 -1.85
CA HIS A 257 21.60 11.83 -0.42
C HIS A 257 22.82 11.99 0.49
N ARG A 258 23.99 11.54 0.04
CA ARG A 258 25.25 11.67 0.82
C ARG A 258 25.65 13.12 1.01
N GLU A 259 25.55 13.94 -0.05
CA GLU A 259 25.85 15.37 0.02
C GLU A 259 24.85 16.09 0.91
N LEU A 260 23.55 15.81 0.77
CA LEU A 260 22.51 16.37 1.63
C LEU A 260 22.75 16.05 3.11
N ALA A 261 23.10 14.81 3.43
CA ALA A 261 23.42 14.40 4.79
C ALA A 261 24.72 15.07 5.31
N GLN A 262 25.70 15.27 4.46
CA GLN A 262 26.91 15.99 4.83
C GLN A 262 26.62 17.45 5.15
N LEU A 263 25.90 18.16 4.29
CA LEU A 263 25.51 19.55 4.53
C LEU A 263 24.71 19.71 5.83
N GLN A 264 23.89 18.69 6.18
CA GLN A 264 23.17 18.66 7.46
C GLN A 264 24.13 18.55 8.64
N ARG A 265 25.08 17.61 8.61
CA ARG A 265 26.08 17.45 9.68
C ARG A 265 26.96 18.67 9.88
N GLU A 266 27.22 19.39 8.80
CA GLU A 266 28.02 20.63 8.82
C GLU A 266 27.21 21.89 9.21
N GLY A 267 25.93 21.77 9.50
CA GLY A 267 25.05 22.90 9.83
C GLY A 267 24.75 23.83 8.66
N LYS A 268 25.01 23.39 7.42
CA LYS A 268 24.85 24.18 6.18
C LYS A 268 23.42 24.12 5.64
N GLY A 269 22.44 24.55 6.45
CA GLY A 269 21.03 24.43 6.13
C GLY A 269 20.62 25.16 4.84
N ALA A 270 21.12 26.38 4.60
CA ALA A 270 20.78 27.12 3.40
C ALA A 270 21.30 26.42 2.13
N GLN A 271 22.53 25.92 2.14
CA GLN A 271 23.09 25.16 1.02
C GLN A 271 22.32 23.86 0.75
N ARG A 272 21.92 23.16 1.82
CA ARG A 272 21.10 21.95 1.69
C ARG A 272 19.75 22.25 1.02
N LEU A 273 19.04 23.28 1.47
CA LEU A 273 17.76 23.68 0.87
C LEU A 273 17.93 24.14 -0.58
N ALA A 274 18.98 24.96 -0.86
CA ALA A 274 19.25 25.37 -2.22
C ALA A 274 19.55 24.19 -3.16
N LEU A 275 20.25 23.17 -2.68
CA LEU A 275 20.50 21.95 -3.44
C LEU A 275 19.17 21.21 -3.72
N MET A 276 18.30 21.06 -2.72
CA MET A 276 17.01 20.41 -2.89
C MET A 276 16.11 21.16 -3.90
N GLU A 277 16.10 22.50 -3.86
CA GLU A 277 15.35 23.31 -4.84
C GLU A 277 15.94 23.18 -6.25
N ARG A 278 17.28 23.19 -6.38
CA ARG A 278 17.95 22.99 -7.67
C ARG A 278 17.60 21.66 -8.31
N LEU A 279 17.48 20.59 -7.52
CA LEU A 279 17.09 19.26 -8.03
C LEU A 279 15.71 19.25 -8.68
N LYS A 280 14.78 20.10 -8.22
CA LYS A 280 13.42 20.18 -8.78
C LYS A 280 13.38 20.72 -10.21
N VAL A 281 14.37 21.53 -10.60
CA VAL A 281 14.43 22.18 -11.92
C VAL A 281 15.47 21.55 -12.85
N MET A 282 16.08 20.45 -12.45
CA MET A 282 16.97 19.68 -13.34
C MET A 282 16.14 18.96 -14.42
N PRO A 283 16.76 18.59 -15.57
CA PRO A 283 16.05 17.98 -16.72
C PRO A 283 15.59 16.54 -16.42
N PHE A 284 14.78 16.37 -15.38
CA PHE A 284 14.26 15.07 -14.96
C PHE A 284 13.37 14.43 -16.03
N GLY A 285 12.66 15.25 -16.81
CA GLY A 285 11.77 14.76 -17.89
C GLY A 285 12.52 13.95 -18.93
N GLU A 286 13.68 14.41 -19.37
CA GLU A 286 14.51 13.73 -20.36
C GLU A 286 15.07 12.42 -19.81
N VAL A 287 15.48 12.40 -18.54
CA VAL A 287 15.93 11.17 -17.88
C VAL A 287 14.81 10.16 -17.79
N TRP A 288 13.59 10.60 -17.45
CA TRP A 288 12.41 9.74 -17.41
C TRP A 288 12.06 9.17 -18.79
N GLU A 289 12.08 9.98 -19.85
CA GLU A 289 11.81 9.51 -21.22
C GLU A 289 12.87 8.48 -21.65
N GLU A 290 14.14 8.69 -21.36
CA GLU A 290 15.18 7.71 -21.64
C GLU A 290 14.99 6.41 -20.83
N CYS A 291 14.54 6.49 -19.58
CA CYS A 291 14.19 5.30 -18.80
C CYS A 291 13.02 4.53 -19.43
N CYS A 292 11.98 5.23 -19.91
CA CYS A 292 10.87 4.61 -20.61
C CYS A 292 11.34 3.89 -21.89
N LYS A 293 12.18 4.57 -22.69
CA LYS A 293 12.76 4.03 -23.93
C LYS A 293 13.58 2.75 -23.64
N ARG A 294 14.47 2.77 -22.65
CA ARG A 294 15.26 1.59 -22.25
C ARG A 294 14.40 0.44 -21.72
N ALA A 295 13.31 0.75 -21.07
CA ALA A 295 12.35 -0.24 -20.58
C ALA A 295 11.41 -0.77 -21.69
N GLY A 296 11.45 -0.23 -22.91
CA GLY A 296 10.57 -0.61 -24.00
C GLY A 296 9.10 -0.27 -23.75
N VAL A 297 8.84 0.79 -22.95
CA VAL A 297 7.48 1.24 -22.62
C VAL A 297 7.20 2.62 -23.22
N PRO A 298 5.91 2.95 -23.50
CA PRO A 298 5.55 4.24 -24.07
C PRO A 298 6.00 5.43 -23.22
N GLY A 299 6.47 6.51 -23.83
CA GLY A 299 6.78 7.78 -23.18
C GLY A 299 5.53 8.53 -22.70
N GLU A 300 5.72 9.76 -22.18
CA GLU A 300 4.63 10.54 -21.56
C GLU A 300 3.49 10.88 -22.54
N ALA A 301 3.84 11.22 -23.78
CA ALA A 301 2.85 11.61 -24.77
C ALA A 301 2.14 10.42 -25.46
N GLN A 302 2.63 9.21 -25.29
CA GLN A 302 2.17 8.04 -26.04
C GLN A 302 1.22 7.15 -25.25
N TRP A 303 1.51 6.89 -23.98
CA TRP A 303 0.76 5.92 -23.17
C TRP A 303 -0.75 6.25 -23.06
N ILE A 304 -1.11 7.54 -23.00
CA ILE A 304 -2.52 7.94 -22.89
C ILE A 304 -3.30 7.58 -24.16
N LYS A 305 -2.68 7.75 -25.32
CA LYS A 305 -3.30 7.37 -26.61
C LYS A 305 -3.54 5.86 -26.69
N GLU A 306 -2.65 5.06 -26.12
CA GLU A 306 -2.82 3.60 -26.06
C GLU A 306 -3.95 3.22 -25.13
N ALA A 307 -4.05 3.85 -23.94
CA ALA A 307 -5.16 3.66 -22.99
C ALA A 307 -6.51 4.01 -23.63
N GLU A 308 -6.61 5.17 -24.28
CA GLU A 308 -7.81 5.58 -25.01
C GLU A 308 -8.18 4.63 -26.17
N SER A 309 -7.18 4.17 -26.90
CA SER A 309 -7.39 3.20 -27.98
C SER A 309 -7.92 1.87 -27.44
N TYR A 310 -7.39 1.40 -26.31
CA TYR A 310 -7.87 0.20 -25.63
C TYR A 310 -9.30 0.37 -25.12
N GLU A 311 -9.62 1.51 -24.53
CA GLU A 311 -10.97 1.84 -24.09
C GLU A 311 -11.97 1.73 -25.23
N LYS A 312 -11.70 2.40 -26.36
CA LYS A 312 -12.55 2.38 -27.56
C LYS A 312 -12.68 0.99 -28.20
N LYS A 313 -11.56 0.27 -28.30
CA LYS A 313 -11.53 -1.00 -29.05
C LYS A 313 -11.98 -2.20 -28.24
N VAL A 314 -11.78 -2.18 -26.93
CA VAL A 314 -11.99 -3.35 -26.06
C VAL A 314 -13.05 -3.07 -25.00
N LEU A 315 -12.90 -2.04 -24.16
CA LEU A 315 -13.78 -1.82 -23.02
C LEU A 315 -15.19 -1.43 -23.46
N ALA A 316 -15.33 -0.53 -24.43
CA ALA A 316 -16.64 -0.11 -24.96
C ALA A 316 -17.46 -1.24 -25.58
N LYS A 317 -16.84 -2.40 -25.87
CA LYS A 317 -17.52 -3.58 -26.42
C LYS A 317 -17.95 -4.59 -25.33
N ARG A 318 -17.61 -4.33 -24.07
CA ARG A 318 -17.94 -5.24 -22.96
C ARG A 318 -19.24 -4.90 -22.26
N GLY A 319 -19.95 -3.87 -22.72
CA GLY A 319 -21.25 -3.42 -22.19
C GLY A 319 -21.10 -2.44 -21.06
#